data_8b86dc71ef99dfef511567a3ea3947eb
#
_entry.id   8b86dc71ef99dfef511567a3ea3947eb
#
_cell.length_a   1.000
_cell.length_b   1.000
_cell.length_c   1.000
_cell.angle_alpha   90.00
_cell.angle_beta   90.00
_cell.angle_gamma   90.00
#
_symmetry.space_group_name_H-M   'P 1'
#
loop_
_entity.id
_entity.type
_entity.pdbx_description
1 polymer ?
#
loop_
_entity_poly.entity_id
_entity_poly.type
_entity_poly.pdbx_seq_one_letter_code
_entity_poly.pdbx_strand_id
1 'polypeptide(L)'
;MKNIHEISNCCMSPDADDTLHEECGVFGMYDFDGNDVASSIYYGLFALQHRGQESCGIAVSDTEGPKGKVSVYKDMGLVNEVFQPDNLEKLKGNIGVGHTRYSTAGSSTRENAQPLVLNYVKGILGLAHNGNLINALELRKELEYTGAIFQTTIDSEVIAYLIARARIKCGSVEEAVKETIK
;
A
#
# COMPACT_ATOMS: atom_id res chain seq x y z
N MET A 1 27.97 27.30 32.84
CA MET A 1 26.68 26.94 33.47
C MET A 1 25.59 27.68 32.74
N LYS A 2 24.92 27.03 31.79
CA LYS A 2 23.68 27.51 31.15
C LYS A 2 22.64 26.43 31.33
N ASN A 3 21.49 26.84 31.81
CA ASN A 3 20.37 26.06 32.32
C ASN A 3 19.77 25.12 31.24
N ILE A 4 19.68 23.85 31.63
CA ILE A 4 18.81 22.84 31.03
C ILE A 4 17.47 22.98 31.73
N HIS A 5 16.58 23.78 31.18
CA HIS A 5 15.12 23.73 31.45
C HIS A 5 14.41 24.46 30.34
N GLU A 6 13.95 23.66 29.39
CA GLU A 6 12.73 23.88 28.60
C GLU A 6 12.53 22.66 27.67
N ILE A 7 12.22 21.51 28.29
CA ILE A 7 11.47 20.51 27.62
C ILE A 7 10.02 20.99 27.72
N SER A 8 9.61 21.76 26.73
CA SER A 8 8.23 22.21 26.60
C SER A 8 7.32 20.98 26.56
N ASN A 9 6.43 20.93 27.53
CA ASN A 9 5.25 20.10 27.56
C ASN A 9 4.59 20.06 26.16
N CYS A 10 4.71 18.94 25.49
CA CYS A 10 3.77 18.57 24.46
C CYS A 10 2.45 18.37 25.19
N CYS A 11 1.62 19.42 25.21
CA CYS A 11 0.27 19.36 25.73
C CYS A 11 -0.49 18.32 24.89
N MET A 12 -0.61 17.13 25.41
CA MET A 12 -1.72 16.24 25.05
C MET A 12 -2.97 17.01 25.43
N SER A 13 -3.76 17.43 24.44
CA SER A 13 -5.09 17.95 24.67
C SER A 13 -5.89 16.87 25.39
N PRO A 14 -6.66 17.19 26.45
CA PRO A 14 -7.46 16.24 27.20
C PRO A 14 -8.62 15.62 26.40
N ASP A 15 -8.80 16.07 25.16
CA ASP A 15 -9.85 15.65 24.23
C ASP A 15 -9.32 14.81 23.06
N ALA A 16 -8.17 14.14 23.22
CA ALA A 16 -7.82 13.07 22.30
C ALA A 16 -8.85 11.95 22.48
N ASP A 17 -9.81 11.92 21.56
CA ASP A 17 -10.83 10.88 21.47
C ASP A 17 -10.08 9.55 21.29
N ASP A 18 -10.01 8.77 22.37
CA ASP A 18 -9.30 7.48 22.44
C ASP A 18 -10.13 6.36 21.76
N THR A 19 -11.05 6.77 20.87
CA THR A 19 -11.80 5.87 20.02
C THR A 19 -10.91 5.35 18.91
N LEU A 20 -10.99 4.03 18.67
CA LEU A 20 -10.33 3.40 17.53
C LEU A 20 -10.87 4.04 16.24
N HIS A 21 -10.07 4.87 15.59
CA HIS A 21 -10.38 5.41 14.28
C HIS A 21 -10.14 4.32 13.24
N GLU A 22 -11.18 3.96 12.51
CA GLU A 22 -11.07 3.04 11.38
C GLU A 22 -10.47 3.76 10.18
N GLU A 23 -9.26 3.37 9.80
CA GLU A 23 -8.52 3.99 8.71
C GLU A 23 -8.10 2.94 7.69
N CYS A 24 -8.30 3.26 6.39
CA CYS A 24 -7.98 2.40 5.26
C CYS A 24 -8.66 1.02 5.28
N GLY A 25 -8.74 0.40 4.12
CA GLY A 25 -9.18 -0.98 3.94
C GLY A 25 -8.28 -1.71 2.95
N VAL A 26 -7.94 -2.94 3.26
CA VAL A 26 -7.18 -3.84 2.35
C VAL A 26 -8.00 -5.09 2.12
N PHE A 27 -8.09 -5.52 0.86
CA PHE A 27 -8.73 -6.76 0.48
C PHE A 27 -7.88 -7.50 -0.55
N GLY A 28 -7.56 -8.76 -0.28
CA GLY A 28 -6.79 -9.61 -1.18
C GLY A 28 -7.56 -10.89 -1.54
N MET A 29 -7.37 -11.37 -2.77
CA MET A 29 -7.99 -12.60 -3.24
C MET A 29 -7.07 -13.37 -4.18
N TYR A 30 -7.12 -14.69 -4.08
CA TYR A 30 -6.53 -15.63 -5.01
C TYR A 30 -7.53 -16.70 -5.38
N ASP A 31 -7.75 -16.90 -6.68
CA ASP A 31 -8.61 -17.95 -7.22
C ASP A 31 -7.73 -19.08 -7.79
N PHE A 32 -7.92 -20.30 -7.24
CA PHE A 32 -7.13 -21.47 -7.63
C PHE A 32 -7.57 -22.07 -8.97
N ASP A 33 -8.78 -21.76 -9.40
CA ASP A 33 -9.35 -22.25 -10.66
C ASP A 33 -9.03 -21.34 -11.85
N GLY A 34 -8.31 -20.23 -11.59
CA GLY A 34 -7.86 -19.29 -12.61
C GLY A 34 -8.90 -18.24 -13.03
N ASN A 35 -9.98 -18.07 -12.26
CA ASN A 35 -10.98 -17.05 -12.56
C ASN A 35 -10.51 -15.63 -12.19
N ASP A 36 -11.00 -14.63 -12.92
CA ASP A 36 -10.73 -13.23 -12.65
C ASP A 36 -11.26 -12.79 -11.26
N VAL A 37 -10.40 -12.20 -10.42
CA VAL A 37 -10.75 -11.81 -9.04
C VAL A 37 -11.11 -10.33 -8.89
N ALA A 38 -10.98 -9.51 -9.93
CA ALA A 38 -11.17 -8.06 -9.83
C ALA A 38 -12.56 -7.67 -9.31
N SER A 39 -13.63 -8.34 -9.79
CA SER A 39 -14.99 -8.08 -9.33
C SER A 39 -15.19 -8.42 -7.86
N SER A 40 -14.62 -9.52 -7.39
CA SER A 40 -14.69 -9.91 -5.98
C SER A 40 -13.95 -8.91 -5.09
N ILE A 41 -12.78 -8.43 -5.54
CA ILE A 41 -12.02 -7.40 -4.85
C ILE A 41 -12.81 -6.08 -4.83
N TYR A 42 -13.45 -5.69 -5.92
CA TYR A 42 -14.33 -4.52 -5.98
C TYR A 42 -15.42 -4.57 -4.90
N TYR A 43 -16.15 -5.68 -4.78
CA TYR A 43 -17.18 -5.83 -3.76
C TYR A 43 -16.60 -5.84 -2.34
N GLY A 44 -15.42 -6.44 -2.15
CA GLY A 44 -14.68 -6.39 -0.88
C GLY A 44 -14.32 -4.96 -0.49
N LEU A 45 -13.80 -4.16 -1.43
CA LEU A 45 -13.48 -2.74 -1.20
C LEU A 45 -14.73 -1.90 -0.98
N PHE A 46 -15.82 -2.18 -1.71
CA PHE A 46 -17.09 -1.49 -1.51
C PHE A 46 -17.64 -1.71 -0.09
N ALA A 47 -17.53 -2.94 0.43
CA ALA A 47 -17.87 -3.24 1.82
C ALA A 47 -16.96 -2.52 2.83
N LEU A 48 -15.70 -2.26 2.47
CA LEU A 48 -14.72 -1.54 3.30
C LEU A 48 -14.71 -0.02 3.04
N GLN A 49 -15.59 0.51 2.20
CA GLN A 49 -15.59 1.92 1.79
C GLN A 49 -15.69 2.90 2.96
N HIS A 50 -16.39 2.54 4.03
CA HIS A 50 -16.52 3.35 5.24
C HIS A 50 -15.16 3.60 5.94
N ARG A 51 -14.16 2.74 5.69
CA ARG A 51 -12.80 2.86 6.24
C ARG A 51 -11.89 3.80 5.44
N GLY A 52 -12.18 4.04 4.15
CA GLY A 52 -11.33 4.87 3.31
C GLY A 52 -12.11 5.47 2.14
N GLN A 53 -12.24 6.80 2.11
CA GLN A 53 -13.08 7.53 1.17
C GLN A 53 -12.30 8.50 0.26
N GLU A 54 -10.97 8.53 0.37
CA GLU A 54 -10.14 9.48 -0.37
C GLU A 54 -9.72 8.94 -1.73
N SER A 55 -9.24 7.71 -1.76
CA SER A 55 -8.81 7.05 -2.99
C SER A 55 -8.97 5.54 -2.87
N CYS A 56 -9.02 4.87 -3.99
CA CYS A 56 -9.03 3.42 -4.03
C CYS A 56 -8.31 2.89 -5.26
N GLY A 57 -7.95 1.60 -5.20
CA GLY A 57 -7.26 0.94 -6.29
C GLY A 57 -7.35 -0.57 -6.21
N ILE A 58 -7.20 -1.22 -7.36
CA ILE A 58 -7.12 -2.67 -7.52
C ILE A 58 -5.95 -3.01 -8.43
N ALA A 59 -5.12 -3.94 -8.01
CA ALA A 59 -4.09 -4.56 -8.83
C ALA A 59 -4.33 -6.06 -8.90
N VAL A 60 -4.29 -6.62 -10.10
CA VAL A 60 -4.46 -8.06 -10.34
C VAL A 60 -3.34 -8.60 -11.23
N SER A 61 -3.05 -9.88 -11.09
CA SER A 61 -2.07 -10.60 -11.91
C SER A 61 -2.65 -11.93 -12.40
N ASP A 62 -2.26 -12.31 -13.61
CA ASP A 62 -2.61 -13.62 -14.18
C ASP A 62 -1.68 -14.75 -13.72
N THR A 63 -0.61 -14.43 -12.98
CA THR A 63 0.42 -15.38 -12.52
C THR A 63 1.11 -16.18 -13.63
N GLU A 64 0.88 -15.85 -14.89
CA GLU A 64 1.43 -16.54 -16.05
C GLU A 64 2.80 -15.99 -16.47
N GLY A 65 3.66 -16.90 -16.91
CA GLY A 65 4.98 -16.57 -17.41
C GLY A 65 6.00 -16.20 -16.31
N PRO A 66 7.26 -15.99 -16.69
CA PRO A 66 8.38 -15.86 -15.74
C PRO A 66 8.38 -14.55 -14.93
N LYS A 67 7.64 -13.56 -15.36
CA LYS A 67 7.54 -12.25 -14.68
C LYS A 67 6.12 -11.89 -14.26
N GLY A 68 5.12 -12.67 -14.70
CA GLY A 68 3.71 -12.34 -14.56
C GLY A 68 3.31 -11.09 -15.34
N LYS A 69 2.03 -10.82 -15.40
CA LYS A 69 1.47 -9.58 -15.93
C LYS A 69 0.57 -8.97 -14.87
N VAL A 70 0.80 -7.72 -14.53
CA VAL A 70 -0.01 -7.00 -13.55
C VAL A 70 -0.80 -5.92 -14.26
N SER A 71 -2.12 -5.93 -14.04
CA SER A 71 -3.02 -4.86 -14.41
C SER A 71 -3.42 -4.08 -13.16
N VAL A 72 -3.33 -2.76 -13.20
CA VAL A 72 -3.67 -1.89 -12.07
C VAL A 72 -4.53 -0.74 -12.52
N TYR A 73 -5.56 -0.45 -11.74
CA TYR A 73 -6.32 0.78 -11.85
C TYR A 73 -6.54 1.37 -10.45
N LYS A 74 -6.27 2.66 -10.31
CA LYS A 74 -6.43 3.39 -9.06
C LYS A 74 -6.66 4.86 -9.34
N ASP A 75 -7.50 5.50 -8.53
CA ASP A 75 -7.77 6.92 -8.64
C ASP A 75 -8.28 7.50 -7.31
N MET A 76 -8.45 8.82 -7.29
CA MET A 76 -9.08 9.54 -6.20
C MET A 76 -10.60 9.37 -6.28
N GLY A 77 -11.25 9.19 -5.14
CA GLY A 77 -12.70 9.04 -5.03
C GLY A 77 -13.15 7.73 -4.41
N LEU A 78 -14.47 7.56 -4.36
CA LEU A 78 -15.12 6.38 -3.82
C LEU A 78 -15.02 5.17 -4.78
N VAL A 79 -15.12 3.97 -4.23
CA VAL A 79 -14.97 2.71 -5.00
C VAL A 79 -15.93 2.66 -6.20
N ASN A 80 -17.19 3.06 -6.00
CA ASN A 80 -18.21 3.08 -7.05
C ASN A 80 -18.05 4.23 -8.07
N GLU A 81 -17.28 5.26 -7.73
CA GLU A 81 -16.95 6.37 -8.63
C GLU A 81 -15.74 6.01 -9.50
N VAL A 82 -14.72 5.45 -8.89
CA VAL A 82 -13.45 5.08 -9.53
C VAL A 82 -13.61 3.86 -10.43
N PHE A 83 -14.33 2.83 -9.97
CA PHE A 83 -14.50 1.59 -10.74
C PHE A 83 -15.82 1.57 -11.48
N GLN A 84 -15.75 1.92 -12.75
CA GLN A 84 -16.84 1.75 -13.71
C GLN A 84 -16.68 0.41 -14.46
N PRO A 85 -17.75 -0.16 -15.05
CA PRO A 85 -17.66 -1.44 -15.77
C PRO A 85 -16.51 -1.52 -16.75
N ASP A 86 -16.30 -0.48 -17.55
CA ASP A 86 -15.29 -0.42 -18.61
C ASP A 86 -13.83 -0.54 -18.10
N ASN A 87 -13.53 -0.01 -16.90
CA ASN A 87 -12.18 -0.12 -16.36
C ASN A 87 -12.02 -1.39 -15.51
N LEU A 88 -13.09 -1.85 -14.87
CA LEU A 88 -13.06 -3.09 -14.07
C LEU A 88 -12.89 -4.32 -14.98
N GLU A 89 -13.54 -4.36 -16.14
CA GLU A 89 -13.40 -5.44 -17.12
C GLU A 89 -11.98 -5.61 -17.68
N LYS A 90 -11.16 -4.56 -17.62
CA LYS A 90 -9.76 -4.59 -18.07
C LYS A 90 -8.81 -5.20 -17.04
N LEU A 91 -9.26 -5.34 -15.80
CA LEU A 91 -8.48 -5.92 -14.71
C LEU A 91 -8.64 -7.45 -14.74
N LYS A 92 -7.75 -8.12 -15.48
CA LYS A 92 -7.72 -9.57 -15.66
C LYS A 92 -6.61 -10.19 -14.83
N GLY A 93 -6.97 -11.26 -14.11
CA GLY A 93 -6.05 -12.04 -13.31
C GLY A 93 -6.72 -12.77 -12.17
N ASN A 94 -6.10 -13.87 -11.74
CA ASN A 94 -6.62 -14.77 -10.72
C ASN A 94 -6.06 -14.52 -9.31
N ILE A 95 -5.15 -13.57 -9.17
CA ILE A 95 -4.66 -13.06 -7.88
C ILE A 95 -4.68 -11.54 -7.88
N GLY A 96 -5.07 -10.94 -6.78
CA GLY A 96 -5.09 -9.48 -6.70
C GLY A 96 -5.22 -8.95 -5.30
N VAL A 97 -4.99 -7.65 -5.19
CA VAL A 97 -5.13 -6.87 -3.97
C VAL A 97 -5.77 -5.54 -4.28
N GLY A 98 -6.63 -5.09 -3.38
CA GLY A 98 -7.28 -3.79 -3.43
C GLY A 98 -7.07 -3.02 -2.14
N HIS A 99 -7.22 -1.70 -2.24
CA HIS A 99 -7.05 -0.77 -1.13
C HIS A 99 -8.06 0.38 -1.23
N THR A 100 -8.63 0.77 -0.08
CA THR A 100 -9.32 2.04 0.11
C THR A 100 -8.53 2.87 1.10
N ARG A 101 -8.22 4.13 0.75
CA ARG A 101 -7.36 4.99 1.54
C ARG A 101 -8.17 6.03 2.31
N TYR A 102 -7.81 6.19 3.58
CA TYR A 102 -8.08 7.37 4.38
C TYR A 102 -6.76 8.10 4.60
N SER A 103 -6.73 9.43 4.41
CA SER A 103 -5.46 10.19 4.45
C SER A 103 -5.05 10.47 5.89
N THR A 104 -4.09 9.72 6.39
CA THR A 104 -3.42 10.00 7.67
C THR A 104 -2.01 10.55 7.47
N ALA A 105 -1.34 10.13 6.40
CA ALA A 105 0.02 10.55 6.05
C ALA A 105 0.20 10.67 4.54
N GLY A 106 1.00 11.64 4.11
CA GLY A 106 1.28 11.93 2.71
C GLY A 106 0.22 12.84 2.06
N SER A 107 0.53 13.36 0.88
CA SER A 107 -0.39 14.22 0.12
C SER A 107 -1.56 13.42 -0.47
N SER A 108 -2.73 14.06 -0.56
CA SER A 108 -3.92 13.51 -1.22
C SER A 108 -3.76 13.61 -2.74
N THR A 109 -2.96 12.73 -3.32
CA THR A 109 -2.70 12.68 -4.76
C THR A 109 -2.84 11.25 -5.28
N ARG A 110 -3.11 11.12 -6.58
CA ARG A 110 -3.28 9.82 -7.24
C ARG A 110 -2.04 8.94 -7.13
N GLU A 111 -0.84 9.53 -7.10
CA GLU A 111 0.41 8.80 -6.95
C GLU A 111 0.44 8.03 -5.64
N ASN A 112 -0.12 8.61 -4.57
CA ASN A 112 -0.21 8.02 -3.24
C ASN A 112 -1.36 7.02 -3.07
N ALA A 113 -2.25 6.89 -4.04
CA ALA A 113 -3.25 5.84 -4.04
C ALA A 113 -2.58 4.45 -4.11
N GLN A 114 -3.13 3.49 -3.38
CA GLN A 114 -2.65 2.11 -3.37
C GLN A 114 -3.62 1.20 -4.14
N PRO A 115 -3.17 0.03 -4.62
CA PRO A 115 -1.87 -0.61 -4.40
C PRO A 115 -0.71 0.09 -5.12
N LEU A 116 0.48 -0.03 -4.54
CA LEU A 116 1.73 0.26 -5.23
C LEU A 116 2.09 -0.92 -6.14
N VAL A 117 2.46 -0.63 -7.38
CA VAL A 117 2.94 -1.65 -8.34
C VAL A 117 4.30 -1.23 -8.84
N LEU A 118 5.32 -1.97 -8.47
CA LEU A 118 6.72 -1.64 -8.72
C LEU A 118 7.41 -2.77 -9.47
N ASN A 119 8.19 -2.41 -10.49
CA ASN A 119 9.04 -3.35 -11.21
C ASN A 119 10.41 -3.43 -10.55
N TYR A 120 10.91 -4.64 -10.35
CA TYR A 120 12.26 -4.88 -9.85
C TYR A 120 12.86 -6.15 -10.48
N VAL A 121 14.10 -6.49 -10.11
CA VAL A 121 14.86 -7.57 -10.77
C VAL A 121 14.20 -8.96 -10.72
N LYS A 122 13.35 -9.24 -9.73
CA LYS A 122 12.63 -10.52 -9.59
C LYS A 122 11.24 -10.54 -10.23
N GLY A 123 10.81 -9.43 -10.83
CA GLY A 123 9.48 -9.32 -11.45
C GLY A 123 8.72 -8.06 -11.02
N ILE A 124 7.45 -8.21 -10.69
CA ILE A 124 6.57 -7.12 -10.29
C ILE A 124 6.13 -7.35 -8.84
N LEU A 125 6.21 -6.32 -8.03
CA LEU A 125 5.70 -6.29 -6.67
C LEU A 125 4.44 -5.44 -6.61
N GLY A 126 3.31 -6.06 -6.21
CA GLY A 126 2.09 -5.35 -5.83
C GLY A 126 1.99 -5.30 -4.31
N LEU A 127 1.83 -4.10 -3.74
CA LEU A 127 1.74 -3.88 -2.29
C LEU A 127 0.55 -3.00 -1.94
N ALA A 128 -0.27 -3.46 -1.00
CA ALA A 128 -1.24 -2.65 -0.28
C ALA A 128 -0.96 -2.76 1.23
N HIS A 129 -0.94 -1.63 1.90
CA HIS A 129 -0.59 -1.54 3.32
C HIS A 129 -1.59 -0.64 4.03
N ASN A 130 -2.17 -1.16 5.12
CA ASN A 130 -2.93 -0.41 6.09
C ASN A 130 -2.11 -0.31 7.37
N GLY A 131 -1.63 0.88 7.67
CA GLY A 131 -0.77 1.16 8.81
C GLY A 131 0.06 2.41 8.60
N ASN A 132 0.89 2.71 9.59
CA ASN A 132 1.82 3.83 9.56
C ASN A 132 3.18 3.40 10.14
N LEU A 133 4.22 3.55 9.34
CA LEU A 133 5.58 3.20 9.73
C LEU A 133 6.20 4.35 10.53
N ILE A 134 6.44 4.15 11.82
CA ILE A 134 6.91 5.19 12.75
C ILE A 134 8.26 5.79 12.32
N ASN A 135 9.17 4.96 11.82
CA ASN A 135 10.52 5.34 11.39
C ASN A 135 10.65 5.53 9.87
N ALA A 136 9.53 5.76 9.17
CA ALA A 136 9.50 5.89 7.70
C ALA A 136 10.50 6.91 7.15
N LEU A 137 10.62 8.08 7.80
CA LEU A 137 11.51 9.16 7.35
C LEU A 137 12.99 8.79 7.47
N GLU A 138 13.37 8.07 8.54
CA GLU A 138 14.74 7.62 8.75
C GLU A 138 15.12 6.57 7.70
N LEU A 139 14.29 5.54 7.56
CA LEU A 139 14.48 4.47 6.57
C LEU A 139 14.48 5.01 5.14
N ARG A 140 13.62 5.97 4.83
CA ARG A 140 13.60 6.63 3.53
C ARG A 140 14.93 7.30 3.21
N LYS A 141 15.48 8.09 4.15
CA LYS A 141 16.78 8.73 3.98
C LYS A 141 17.90 7.71 3.80
N GLU A 142 17.93 6.64 4.59
CA GLU A 142 18.92 5.57 4.43
C GLU A 142 18.87 4.93 3.03
N LEU A 143 17.65 4.68 2.52
CA LEU A 143 17.45 4.14 1.19
C LEU A 143 17.89 5.13 0.10
N GLU A 144 17.57 6.42 0.23
CA GLU A 144 17.97 7.47 -0.69
C GLU A 144 19.51 7.61 -0.74
N TYR A 145 20.20 7.52 0.38
CA TYR A 145 21.68 7.49 0.41
C TYR A 145 22.27 6.28 -0.31
N THR A 146 21.53 5.19 -0.47
CA THR A 146 21.94 4.02 -1.25
C THR A 146 21.43 4.03 -2.69
N GLY A 147 20.82 5.14 -3.14
CA GLY A 147 20.39 5.36 -4.52
C GLY A 147 18.93 5.02 -4.80
N ALA A 148 18.09 4.81 -3.77
CA ALA A 148 16.65 4.65 -4.00
C ALA A 148 16.01 5.96 -4.48
N ILE A 149 15.13 5.86 -5.47
CA ILE A 149 14.38 6.99 -6.03
C ILE A 149 12.91 6.75 -5.75
N PHE A 150 12.34 7.55 -4.87
CA PHE A 150 10.93 7.43 -4.49
C PHE A 150 10.02 8.21 -5.43
N GLN A 151 8.85 7.64 -5.70
CA GLN A 151 7.83 8.22 -6.58
C GLN A 151 6.65 8.79 -5.80
N THR A 152 6.47 8.33 -4.55
CA THR A 152 5.37 8.70 -3.67
C THR A 152 5.88 9.29 -2.36
N THR A 153 4.97 9.84 -1.57
CA THR A 153 5.30 10.35 -0.23
C THR A 153 4.86 9.42 0.89
N ILE A 154 4.25 8.27 0.56
CA ILE A 154 3.74 7.31 1.56
C ILE A 154 4.85 6.38 2.06
N ASP A 155 4.70 5.95 3.29
CA ASP A 155 5.60 5.00 3.96
C ASP A 155 5.58 3.59 3.33
N SER A 156 4.47 3.22 2.72
CA SER A 156 4.31 1.93 2.04
C SER A 156 5.34 1.73 0.92
N GLU A 157 5.82 2.81 0.28
CA GLU A 157 6.88 2.71 -0.71
C GLU A 157 8.24 2.35 -0.07
N VAL A 158 8.50 2.81 1.16
CA VAL A 158 9.67 2.39 1.95
C VAL A 158 9.62 0.89 2.20
N ILE A 159 8.46 0.38 2.63
CA ILE A 159 8.23 -1.06 2.85
C ILE A 159 8.49 -1.84 1.56
N ALA A 160 7.98 -1.37 0.43
CA ALA A 160 8.17 -2.01 -0.87
C ALA A 160 9.65 -2.10 -1.26
N TYR A 161 10.44 -1.05 -1.05
CA TYR A 161 11.88 -1.06 -1.27
C TYR A 161 12.61 -2.05 -0.37
N LEU A 162 12.26 -2.11 0.91
CA LEU A 162 12.88 -3.04 1.86
C LEU A 162 12.57 -4.49 1.49
N ILE A 163 11.31 -4.81 1.14
CA ILE A 163 10.91 -6.13 0.68
C ILE A 163 11.65 -6.49 -0.62
N ALA A 164 11.69 -5.60 -1.60
CA ALA A 164 12.38 -5.83 -2.87
C ALA A 164 13.88 -6.12 -2.65
N ARG A 165 14.54 -5.36 -1.75
CA ARG A 165 15.95 -5.54 -1.37
C ARG A 165 16.18 -6.86 -0.64
N ALA A 166 15.33 -7.22 0.31
CA ALA A 166 15.39 -8.51 1.02
C ALA A 166 15.16 -9.68 0.04
N ARG A 167 14.22 -9.55 -0.89
CA ARG A 167 13.88 -10.59 -1.88
C ARG A 167 15.03 -10.95 -2.83
N ILE A 168 16.01 -10.07 -3.01
CA ILE A 168 17.22 -10.39 -3.79
C ILE A 168 17.97 -11.55 -3.14
N LYS A 169 17.99 -11.60 -1.80
CA LYS A 169 18.74 -12.61 -1.01
C LYS A 169 17.87 -13.78 -0.57
N CYS A 170 16.58 -13.54 -0.35
CA CYS A 170 15.63 -14.54 0.13
C CYS A 170 15.07 -15.40 -1.01
N GLY A 171 14.80 -16.67 -0.71
CA GLY A 171 14.23 -17.65 -1.65
C GLY A 171 12.76 -17.39 -1.96
N SER A 172 11.99 -16.89 -0.99
CA SER A 172 10.55 -16.66 -1.11
C SER A 172 10.14 -15.23 -0.70
N VAL A 173 8.89 -14.85 -1.01
CA VAL A 173 8.31 -13.55 -0.60
C VAL A 173 8.11 -13.51 0.90
N GLU A 174 7.66 -14.61 1.50
CA GLU A 174 7.40 -14.75 2.93
C GLU A 174 8.69 -14.53 3.75
N GLU A 175 9.80 -15.10 3.29
CA GLU A 175 11.11 -14.88 3.92
C GLU A 175 11.55 -13.42 3.81
N ALA A 176 11.33 -12.78 2.66
CA ALA A 176 11.66 -11.38 2.45
C ALA A 176 10.83 -10.45 3.35
N VAL A 177 9.53 -10.70 3.48
CA VAL A 177 8.65 -9.96 4.39
C VAL A 177 9.09 -10.15 5.85
N LYS A 178 9.36 -11.40 6.26
CA LYS A 178 9.85 -11.73 7.61
C LYS A 178 11.18 -11.02 7.94
N GLU A 179 12.07 -10.90 6.96
CA GLU A 179 13.35 -10.19 7.14
C GLU A 179 13.15 -8.68 7.24
N THR A 180 12.16 -8.14 6.54
CA THR A 180 11.84 -6.71 6.55
C THR A 180 11.19 -6.24 7.86
N ILE A 181 10.47 -7.12 8.56
CA ILE A 181 9.76 -6.81 9.81
C ILE A 181 10.69 -6.85 11.05
N LYS A 182 11.87 -7.44 10.94
CA LYS A 182 12.87 -7.47 12.03
C LYS A 182 13.52 -6.10 12.25
#